data_df0c2eb10822421c430ccf5a524aa57f
#
_entry.id   df0c2eb10822421c430ccf5a524aa57f
#
_cell.length_a   1.000
_cell.length_b   1.000
_cell.length_c   1.000
_cell.angle_alpha   90.00
_cell.angle_beta   90.00
_cell.angle_gamma   90.00
#
_symmetry.space_group_name_H-M   'P 1'
#
loop_
_entity.id
_entity.type
_entity.pdbx_description
1 polymer ?
#
loop_
_entity_poly.entity_id
_entity_poly.type
_entity_poly.pdbx_seq_one_letter_code
_entity_poly.pdbx_strand_id
1 'polypeptide(L)'
;MRRGAEEEGFPIGAACRALHVSRAGYYQWRSGKAGARVAQNQCIAQMVKEIHQESPDKGYRRIRDDLDRYYHTSINDKRALHICRCLGIHSTIKHAPQGCTRAASSPRHLAENVLKRRFYADRPNEKWLTDVTEFHYYVGPIMHKLYLSAILDLCDRRIVSFFIRDTNDAALVHSTLDLALEAAPGVRPLLHSDRGSAYTTQIFHDKLAAAGITQSMSRVGKCIDNGPMEGFWGILKRERYYGRRFTSREELVRMIQGYIVYYNFRRLQRGLGVRTPMEVHDRLLAA
;
A
#
# COMPACT_ATOMS: atom_id res chain seq x y z
N MET A 1 5.92 -36.23 31.33
CA MET A 1 7.24 -35.95 31.91
C MET A 1 7.20 -35.43 33.37
N ARG A 2 6.25 -34.60 33.80
CA ARG A 2 6.19 -34.12 35.21
C ARG A 2 5.96 -35.23 36.24
N ARG A 3 5.20 -36.27 35.93
CA ARG A 3 4.88 -37.37 36.89
C ARG A 3 5.94 -38.44 36.98
N GLY A 4 6.57 -38.85 35.87
CA GLY A 4 7.46 -40.02 35.89
C GLY A 4 8.83 -39.78 36.56
N ALA A 5 9.39 -38.57 36.59
CA ALA A 5 10.70 -38.34 37.19
C ALA A 5 10.68 -38.12 38.72
N GLU A 6 9.52 -37.86 39.31
CA GLU A 6 9.35 -37.68 40.75
C GLU A 6 8.84 -38.97 41.43
N GLU A 7 8.07 -39.83 40.72
CA GLU A 7 7.50 -41.04 41.24
C GLU A 7 8.41 -42.29 41.10
N GLU A 8 9.35 -42.28 40.14
CA GLU A 8 10.20 -43.47 39.85
C GLU A 8 11.69 -43.27 40.13
N GLY A 9 12.13 -42.16 40.72
CA GLY A 9 13.51 -41.96 41.16
C GLY A 9 14.57 -41.90 40.05
N PHE A 10 14.19 -41.65 38.78
CA PHE A 10 15.13 -41.59 37.66
C PHE A 10 16.08 -40.38 37.78
N PRO A 11 17.40 -40.54 37.65
CA PRO A 11 18.35 -39.47 37.73
C PRO A 11 18.14 -38.50 36.55
N ILE A 12 17.77 -37.22 36.87
CA ILE A 12 17.45 -36.16 35.91
C ILE A 12 18.54 -36.03 34.83
N GLY A 13 19.80 -36.24 35.19
CA GLY A 13 20.92 -36.19 34.26
C GLY A 13 20.87 -37.25 33.17
N ALA A 14 20.42 -38.48 33.50
CA ALA A 14 20.27 -39.56 32.54
C ALA A 14 19.07 -39.33 31.63
N ALA A 15 17.94 -38.87 32.17
CA ALA A 15 16.76 -38.50 31.40
C ALA A 15 17.04 -37.34 30.41
N CYS A 16 17.77 -36.31 30.83
CA CYS A 16 18.17 -35.19 29.95
C CYS A 16 19.07 -35.66 28.80
N ARG A 17 20.02 -36.59 29.06
CA ARG A 17 20.86 -37.15 27.98
C ARG A 17 20.05 -37.98 26.99
N ALA A 18 19.18 -38.84 27.47
CA ALA A 18 18.32 -39.68 26.63
C ALA A 18 17.38 -38.86 25.71
N LEU A 19 16.93 -37.72 26.19
CA LEU A 19 16.02 -36.81 25.46
C LEU A 19 16.73 -35.68 24.70
N HIS A 20 18.06 -35.68 24.69
CA HIS A 20 18.87 -34.64 24.06
C HIS A 20 18.51 -33.20 24.47
N VAL A 21 18.14 -32.99 25.76
CA VAL A 21 17.85 -31.66 26.33
C VAL A 21 18.93 -31.29 27.37
N SER A 22 19.25 -29.97 27.44
CA SER A 22 20.20 -29.54 28.47
C SER A 22 19.57 -29.59 29.87
N ARG A 23 20.38 -29.91 30.89
CA ARG A 23 19.92 -29.90 32.30
C ARG A 23 19.42 -28.50 32.70
N ALA A 24 20.11 -27.45 32.27
CA ALA A 24 19.71 -26.05 32.49
C ALA A 24 18.32 -25.79 31.90
N GLY A 25 18.07 -26.21 30.64
CA GLY A 25 16.75 -26.10 29.98
C GLY A 25 15.66 -26.83 30.73
N TYR A 26 15.95 -28.04 31.27
CA TYR A 26 15.01 -28.79 32.11
C TYR A 26 14.64 -28.03 33.39
N TYR A 27 15.62 -27.52 34.13
CA TYR A 27 15.35 -26.78 35.37
C TYR A 27 14.66 -25.45 35.13
N GLN A 28 15.00 -24.76 34.04
CA GLN A 28 14.32 -23.54 33.64
C GLN A 28 12.83 -23.82 33.30
N TRP A 29 12.55 -24.91 32.57
CA TRP A 29 11.18 -25.34 32.27
C TRP A 29 10.43 -25.77 33.56
N ARG A 30 11.10 -26.52 34.47
CA ARG A 30 10.53 -26.96 35.74
C ARG A 30 10.21 -25.79 36.68
N SER A 31 11.03 -24.75 36.71
CA SER A 31 10.82 -23.57 37.54
C SER A 31 9.53 -22.79 37.20
N GLY A 32 8.98 -23.02 36.02
CA GLY A 32 7.77 -22.32 35.54
C GLY A 32 7.93 -20.80 35.37
N LYS A 33 9.13 -20.28 35.63
CA LYS A 33 9.42 -18.86 35.41
C LYS A 33 9.54 -18.61 33.92
N ALA A 34 8.58 -17.86 33.39
CA ALA A 34 8.68 -17.36 32.01
C ALA A 34 9.98 -16.55 31.89
N GLY A 35 10.89 -17.00 31.01
CA GLY A 35 12.11 -16.23 30.75
C GLY A 35 11.77 -14.83 30.28
N ALA A 36 12.64 -13.85 30.51
CA ALA A 36 12.43 -12.45 30.11
C ALA A 36 12.01 -12.31 28.65
N ARG A 37 12.49 -13.21 27.77
CA ARG A 37 12.09 -13.26 26.34
C ARG A 37 10.63 -13.65 26.15
N VAL A 38 10.08 -14.51 26.99
CA VAL A 38 8.67 -14.93 26.93
C VAL A 38 7.77 -13.77 27.34
N ALA A 39 8.10 -13.09 28.45
CA ALA A 39 7.38 -11.91 28.90
C ALA A 39 7.42 -10.79 27.85
N GLN A 40 8.59 -10.55 27.25
CA GLN A 40 8.72 -9.58 26.17
C GLN A 40 7.89 -9.98 24.94
N ASN A 41 7.84 -11.26 24.56
CA ASN A 41 7.00 -11.74 23.46
C ASN A 41 5.51 -11.56 23.75
N GLN A 42 5.06 -11.72 25.00
CA GLN A 42 3.67 -11.48 25.39
C GLN A 42 3.29 -10.00 25.23
N CYS A 43 4.16 -9.10 25.65
CA CYS A 43 3.95 -7.66 25.44
C CYS A 43 3.86 -7.31 23.95
N ILE A 44 4.79 -7.82 23.13
CA ILE A 44 4.78 -7.58 21.67
C ILE A 44 3.52 -8.24 21.05
N ALA A 45 3.10 -9.39 21.51
CA ALA A 45 1.91 -10.05 21.01
C ALA A 45 0.63 -9.23 21.22
N GLN A 46 0.55 -8.48 22.31
CA GLN A 46 -0.56 -7.55 22.55
C GLN A 46 -0.54 -6.40 21.55
N MET A 47 0.62 -5.76 21.32
CA MET A 47 0.78 -4.70 20.32
C MET A 47 0.44 -5.20 18.90
N VAL A 48 0.85 -6.43 18.55
CA VAL A 48 0.52 -7.07 17.26
C VAL A 48 -0.98 -7.25 17.09
N LYS A 49 -1.72 -7.62 18.15
CA LYS A 49 -3.18 -7.73 18.11
C LYS A 49 -3.85 -6.39 17.88
N GLU A 50 -3.40 -5.33 18.54
CA GLU A 50 -3.90 -3.97 18.37
C GLU A 50 -3.70 -3.49 16.93
N ILE A 51 -2.49 -3.61 16.39
CA ILE A 51 -2.19 -3.27 14.99
C ILE A 51 -3.08 -4.05 14.02
N HIS A 52 -3.29 -5.35 14.28
CA HIS A 52 -4.12 -6.19 13.42
C HIS A 52 -5.61 -5.85 13.50
N GLN A 53 -6.13 -5.47 14.67
CA GLN A 53 -7.51 -5.01 14.84
C GLN A 53 -7.78 -3.73 14.05
N GLU A 54 -6.85 -2.77 14.08
CA GLU A 54 -6.96 -1.53 13.32
C GLU A 54 -6.78 -1.75 11.80
N SER A 55 -5.90 -2.66 11.42
CA SER A 55 -5.47 -2.86 10.03
C SER A 55 -5.26 -4.35 9.71
N PRO A 56 -6.34 -5.12 9.55
CA PRO A 56 -6.27 -6.57 9.32
C PRO A 56 -5.65 -6.97 7.97
N ASP A 57 -5.49 -6.01 7.07
CA ASP A 57 -4.78 -6.17 5.79
C ASP A 57 -3.26 -6.23 5.94
N LYS A 58 -2.69 -5.82 7.09
CA LYS A 58 -1.24 -5.83 7.29
C LYS A 58 -0.71 -7.25 7.52
N GLY A 59 0.28 -7.65 6.72
CA GLY A 59 1.08 -8.85 6.97
C GLY A 59 2.23 -8.56 7.95
N TYR A 60 2.88 -9.61 8.47
CA TYR A 60 3.92 -9.52 9.52
C TYR A 60 5.03 -8.49 9.24
N ARG A 61 5.40 -8.25 7.97
CA ARG A 61 6.42 -7.25 7.63
C ARG A 61 5.93 -5.83 7.90
N ARG A 62 4.70 -5.50 7.53
CA ARG A 62 4.10 -4.18 7.81
C ARG A 62 3.81 -4.02 9.30
N ILE A 63 3.39 -5.07 9.98
CA ILE A 63 3.24 -5.09 11.45
C ILE A 63 4.59 -4.81 12.13
N ARG A 64 5.68 -5.42 11.65
CA ARG A 64 7.03 -5.15 12.17
C ARG A 64 7.44 -3.69 11.96
N ASP A 65 7.14 -3.12 10.81
CA ASP A 65 7.44 -1.72 10.50
C ASP A 65 6.66 -0.76 11.41
N ASP A 66 5.39 -1.10 11.72
CA ASP A 66 4.56 -0.34 12.68
C ASP A 66 5.07 -0.46 14.13
N LEU A 67 5.48 -1.66 14.55
CA LEU A 67 6.08 -1.87 15.88
C LEU A 67 7.32 -1.00 16.09
N ASP A 68 8.18 -0.94 15.09
CA ASP A 68 9.40 -0.12 15.14
C ASP A 68 9.04 1.38 15.19
N ARG A 69 8.11 1.81 14.36
CA ARG A 69 7.77 3.22 14.16
C ARG A 69 6.90 3.81 15.27
N TYR A 70 5.83 3.12 15.66
CA TYR A 70 4.78 3.66 16.53
C TYR A 70 4.86 3.13 17.97
N TYR A 71 5.46 1.96 18.17
CA TYR A 71 5.61 1.35 19.49
C TYR A 71 7.06 1.33 19.98
N HIS A 72 7.99 1.93 19.22
CA HIS A 72 9.42 1.96 19.51
C HIS A 72 10.01 0.59 19.89
N THR A 73 9.46 -0.47 19.24
CA THR A 73 9.81 -1.86 19.51
C THR A 73 10.44 -2.49 18.29
N SER A 74 11.78 -2.50 18.26
CA SER A 74 12.54 -3.04 17.13
C SER A 74 12.72 -4.56 17.27
N ILE A 75 12.19 -5.29 16.29
CA ILE A 75 12.34 -6.75 16.16
C ILE A 75 12.66 -7.11 14.70
N ASN A 76 13.25 -8.28 14.49
CA ASN A 76 13.48 -8.76 13.13
C ASN A 76 12.23 -9.39 12.50
N ASP A 77 12.22 -9.51 11.17
CA ASP A 77 11.10 -10.09 10.41
C ASP A 77 10.77 -11.53 10.83
N LYS A 78 11.78 -12.35 11.22
CA LYS A 78 11.56 -13.75 11.67
C LYS A 78 10.79 -13.81 13.00
N ARG A 79 11.12 -12.90 13.94
CA ARG A 79 10.43 -12.82 15.23
C ARG A 79 8.99 -12.31 15.06
N ALA A 80 8.77 -11.30 14.22
CA ALA A 80 7.43 -10.81 13.89
C ALA A 80 6.57 -11.92 13.26
N LEU A 81 7.11 -12.65 12.28
CA LEU A 81 6.44 -13.77 11.65
C LEU A 81 6.07 -14.87 12.66
N HIS A 82 7.00 -15.22 13.57
CA HIS A 82 6.75 -16.23 14.61
C HIS A 82 5.60 -15.81 15.53
N ILE A 83 5.60 -14.57 16.01
CA ILE A 83 4.53 -14.04 16.88
C ILE A 83 3.18 -14.04 16.15
N CYS A 84 3.14 -13.57 14.91
CA CYS A 84 1.90 -13.59 14.11
C CYS A 84 1.37 -15.02 13.93
N ARG A 85 2.25 -16.00 13.66
CA ARG A 85 1.85 -17.43 13.56
C ARG A 85 1.30 -17.98 14.85
N CYS A 86 1.93 -17.68 15.99
CA CYS A 86 1.44 -18.12 17.31
C CYS A 86 0.05 -17.51 17.64
N LEU A 87 -0.25 -16.32 17.12
CA LEU A 87 -1.54 -15.66 17.30
C LEU A 87 -2.58 -16.02 16.24
N GLY A 88 -2.24 -16.82 15.22
CA GLY A 88 -3.12 -17.12 14.09
C GLY A 88 -3.39 -15.89 13.20
N ILE A 89 -2.54 -14.86 13.28
CA ILE A 89 -2.71 -13.61 12.54
C ILE A 89 -2.15 -13.74 11.13
N HIS A 90 -3.04 -13.51 10.15
CA HIS A 90 -2.72 -13.48 8.72
C HIS A 90 -3.32 -12.23 8.07
N SER A 91 -2.64 -11.70 7.05
CA SER A 91 -3.21 -10.62 6.23
C SER A 91 -4.50 -11.07 5.55
N THR A 92 -5.53 -10.23 5.58
CA THR A 92 -6.81 -10.48 4.89
C THR A 92 -6.74 -10.24 3.38
N ILE A 93 -5.60 -9.75 2.86
CA ILE A 93 -5.42 -9.50 1.43
C ILE A 93 -5.49 -10.81 0.64
N LYS A 94 -6.42 -10.86 -0.32
CA LYS A 94 -6.52 -11.95 -1.31
C LYS A 94 -5.88 -11.50 -2.62
N HIS A 95 -5.04 -12.36 -3.19
CA HIS A 95 -4.49 -12.17 -4.54
C HIS A 95 -5.49 -12.72 -5.57
N ALA A 96 -6.00 -11.84 -6.46
CA ALA A 96 -6.72 -12.23 -7.64
C ALA A 96 -5.94 -11.73 -8.87
N PRO A 97 -5.76 -12.55 -9.94
CA PRO A 97 -5.17 -12.08 -11.19
C PRO A 97 -6.09 -11.05 -11.85
N GLN A 98 -5.52 -9.96 -12.34
CA GLN A 98 -6.26 -8.88 -13.02
C GLN A 98 -6.07 -8.97 -14.53
N GLY A 99 -7.16 -8.75 -15.29
CA GLY A 99 -7.14 -8.62 -16.74
C GLY A 99 -6.68 -7.23 -17.20
N CYS A 100 -6.17 -7.15 -18.42
CA CYS A 100 -5.68 -5.91 -19.05
C CYS A 100 -6.82 -5.04 -19.59
N THR A 101 -6.70 -3.72 -19.46
CA THR A 101 -7.63 -2.72 -20.03
C THR A 101 -7.49 -2.59 -21.56
N ARG A 102 -8.59 -2.26 -22.26
CA ARG A 102 -8.61 -2.06 -23.72
C ARG A 102 -8.24 -0.61 -24.06
N ALA A 103 -7.42 -0.44 -25.11
CA ALA A 103 -7.06 0.87 -25.63
C ALA A 103 -8.22 1.55 -26.42
N ALA A 104 -8.21 2.89 -26.47
CA ALA A 104 -9.17 3.68 -27.22
C ALA A 104 -9.05 3.46 -28.73
N SER A 105 -10.19 3.44 -29.44
CA SER A 105 -10.27 3.10 -30.87
C SER A 105 -9.86 4.22 -31.83
N SER A 106 -9.82 5.49 -31.42
CA SER A 106 -9.45 6.61 -32.28
C SER A 106 -8.90 7.81 -31.49
N PRO A 107 -7.59 7.83 -31.18
CA PRO A 107 -6.98 8.96 -30.46
C PRO A 107 -6.84 10.18 -31.39
N ARG A 108 -7.20 11.39 -30.88
CA ARG A 108 -7.07 12.66 -31.62
C ARG A 108 -5.69 13.30 -31.47
N HIS A 109 -5.07 13.14 -30.30
CA HIS A 109 -3.69 13.60 -30.04
C HIS A 109 -2.89 12.46 -29.40
N LEU A 110 -1.66 12.25 -29.89
CA LEU A 110 -0.74 11.24 -29.38
C LEU A 110 0.60 11.88 -29.04
N ALA A 111 1.01 11.80 -27.79
CA ALA A 111 2.36 12.16 -27.37
C ALA A 111 3.30 10.95 -27.41
N GLU A 112 4.59 11.20 -27.56
CA GLU A 112 5.63 10.19 -27.49
C GLU A 112 5.78 9.63 -26.07
N ASN A 113 6.30 8.40 -25.95
CA ASN A 113 6.68 7.84 -24.65
C ASN A 113 8.03 8.41 -24.21
N VAL A 114 8.00 9.62 -23.64
CA VAL A 114 9.20 10.30 -23.12
C VAL A 114 9.68 9.66 -21.81
N LEU A 115 8.76 9.14 -20.99
CA LEU A 115 9.07 8.50 -19.70
C LEU A 115 9.97 7.26 -19.87
N LYS A 116 9.75 6.45 -20.93
CA LYS A 116 10.54 5.24 -21.26
C LYS A 116 10.77 4.31 -20.07
N ARG A 117 9.74 4.14 -19.22
CA ARG A 117 9.77 3.34 -17.96
C ARG A 117 10.80 3.81 -16.93
N ARG A 118 11.28 5.04 -17.01
CA ARG A 118 12.13 5.62 -15.99
C ARG A 118 11.28 6.07 -14.80
N PHE A 119 10.75 5.12 -14.04
CA PHE A 119 9.84 5.32 -12.89
C PHE A 119 10.57 5.82 -11.64
N TYR A 120 11.53 6.67 -11.82
CA TYR A 120 12.32 7.32 -10.79
C TYR A 120 12.46 8.80 -11.13
N ALA A 121 12.42 9.64 -10.11
CA ALA A 121 12.64 11.07 -10.17
C ALA A 121 13.50 11.51 -8.97
N ASP A 122 14.39 12.48 -9.18
CA ASP A 122 15.31 12.96 -8.14
C ASP A 122 14.62 13.98 -7.22
N ARG A 123 13.63 14.69 -7.73
CA ARG A 123 12.93 15.77 -7.02
C ARG A 123 11.41 15.58 -7.09
N PRO A 124 10.69 15.99 -6.01
CA PRO A 124 9.24 16.08 -6.08
C PRO A 124 8.77 16.96 -7.23
N ASN A 125 7.66 16.57 -7.84
CA ASN A 125 7.03 17.26 -8.97
C ASN A 125 7.87 17.31 -10.27
N GLU A 126 8.84 16.39 -10.43
CA GLU A 126 9.59 16.22 -11.68
C GLU A 126 8.83 15.34 -12.68
N LYS A 127 8.24 14.25 -12.20
CA LYS A 127 7.51 13.27 -13.02
C LYS A 127 6.24 12.83 -12.32
N TRP A 128 5.14 12.98 -12.98
CA TRP A 128 3.81 12.56 -12.54
C TRP A 128 3.27 11.44 -13.42
N LEU A 129 2.59 10.48 -12.80
CA LEU A 129 1.77 9.49 -13.50
C LEU A 129 0.30 9.78 -13.23
N THR A 130 -0.54 9.59 -14.23
CA THR A 130 -2.00 9.67 -14.08
C THR A 130 -2.69 8.49 -14.72
N ASP A 131 -3.81 8.09 -14.13
CA ASP A 131 -4.66 7.02 -14.64
C ASP A 131 -6.05 7.10 -13.99
N VAL A 132 -7.00 6.37 -14.57
CA VAL A 132 -8.37 6.24 -14.06
C VAL A 132 -8.64 4.79 -13.68
N THR A 133 -9.28 4.57 -12.53
CA THR A 133 -9.74 3.26 -12.11
C THR A 133 -11.22 3.25 -11.79
N GLU A 134 -11.87 2.11 -12.03
CA GLU A 134 -13.31 1.88 -11.79
C GLU A 134 -13.52 1.14 -10.47
N PHE A 135 -14.57 1.55 -9.74
CA PHE A 135 -15.11 0.89 -8.57
C PHE A 135 -16.60 0.65 -8.74
N HIS A 136 -17.15 -0.30 -7.97
CA HIS A 136 -18.58 -0.59 -7.96
C HIS A 136 -19.15 -0.44 -6.55
N TYR A 137 -20.40 0.04 -6.47
CA TYR A 137 -21.22 0.00 -5.27
C TYR A 137 -22.64 -0.47 -5.65
N TYR A 138 -23.44 -0.84 -4.66
CA TYR A 138 -24.74 -1.46 -4.88
C TYR A 138 -25.82 -0.70 -4.13
N VAL A 139 -26.89 -0.32 -4.83
CA VAL A 139 -28.12 0.19 -4.22
C VAL A 139 -29.17 -0.90 -4.39
N GLY A 140 -29.44 -1.63 -3.31
CA GLY A 140 -30.23 -2.87 -3.41
C GLY A 140 -29.56 -3.90 -4.35
N PRO A 141 -30.25 -4.39 -5.39
CA PRO A 141 -29.69 -5.33 -6.38
C PRO A 141 -28.92 -4.63 -7.51
N ILE A 142 -29.02 -3.30 -7.64
CA ILE A 142 -28.47 -2.55 -8.76
C ILE A 142 -27.01 -2.20 -8.50
N MET A 143 -26.14 -2.56 -9.47
CA MET A 143 -24.72 -2.20 -9.47
C MET A 143 -24.54 -0.84 -10.14
N HIS A 144 -23.85 0.05 -9.45
CA HIS A 144 -23.43 1.36 -9.94
C HIS A 144 -21.92 1.43 -10.06
N LYS A 145 -21.44 2.29 -10.95
CA LYS A 145 -20.02 2.55 -11.19
C LYS A 145 -19.60 3.87 -10.56
N LEU A 146 -18.37 3.91 -10.10
CA LEU A 146 -17.71 5.11 -9.62
C LEU A 146 -16.28 5.11 -10.19
N TYR A 147 -15.82 6.24 -10.68
CA TYR A 147 -14.50 6.39 -11.28
C TYR A 147 -13.63 7.31 -10.43
N LEU A 148 -12.41 6.90 -10.24
CA LEU A 148 -11.37 7.63 -9.54
C LEU A 148 -10.24 7.91 -10.52
N SER A 149 -9.93 9.19 -10.76
CA SER A 149 -8.71 9.65 -11.40
C SER A 149 -7.75 10.15 -10.33
N ALA A 150 -6.46 9.90 -10.49
CA ALA A 150 -5.45 10.42 -9.57
C ALA A 150 -4.13 10.71 -10.28
N ILE A 151 -3.33 11.58 -9.68
CA ILE A 151 -1.96 11.89 -10.08
C ILE A 151 -1.01 11.44 -8.97
N LEU A 152 -0.02 10.62 -9.33
CA LEU A 152 1.02 10.09 -8.45
C LEU A 152 2.37 10.68 -8.82
N ASP A 153 3.11 11.20 -7.84
CA ASP A 153 4.49 11.65 -8.01
C ASP A 153 5.45 10.45 -7.99
N LEU A 154 6.39 10.41 -8.92
CA LEU A 154 7.36 9.31 -9.03
C LEU A 154 8.53 9.42 -8.05
N CYS A 155 8.80 10.58 -7.47
CA CYS A 155 9.88 10.79 -6.52
C CYS A 155 9.50 10.27 -5.12
N ASP A 156 8.44 10.83 -4.54
CA ASP A 156 8.01 10.56 -3.18
C ASP A 156 6.84 9.56 -3.08
N ARG A 157 6.24 9.19 -4.22
CA ARG A 157 5.11 8.27 -4.31
C ARG A 157 3.81 8.80 -3.71
N ARG A 158 3.70 10.10 -3.41
CA ARG A 158 2.45 10.67 -2.92
C ARG A 158 1.41 10.76 -4.03
N ILE A 159 0.15 10.69 -3.65
CA ILE A 159 -0.95 11.11 -4.50
C ILE A 159 -1.04 12.63 -4.39
N VAL A 160 -0.70 13.31 -5.48
CA VAL A 160 -0.69 14.79 -5.58
C VAL A 160 -2.10 15.33 -5.56
N SER A 161 -2.98 14.73 -6.39
CA SER A 161 -4.40 15.07 -6.49
C SER A 161 -5.20 13.84 -6.90
N PHE A 162 -6.51 13.91 -6.68
CA PHE A 162 -7.46 12.95 -7.17
C PHE A 162 -8.85 13.57 -7.31
N PHE A 163 -9.66 12.99 -8.20
CA PHE A 163 -11.06 13.37 -8.38
C PHE A 163 -11.93 12.13 -8.56
N ILE A 164 -13.20 12.22 -8.12
CA ILE A 164 -14.16 11.10 -8.14
C ILE A 164 -15.42 11.54 -8.87
N ARG A 165 -15.85 10.73 -9.86
CA ARG A 165 -17.10 10.96 -10.62
C ARG A 165 -17.83 9.65 -10.88
N ASP A 166 -19.12 9.79 -11.21
CA ASP A 166 -19.97 8.67 -11.62
C ASP A 166 -19.79 8.34 -13.11
N THR A 167 -19.08 9.19 -13.86
CA THR A 167 -18.80 9.03 -15.28
C THR A 167 -17.29 9.07 -15.55
N ASN A 168 -16.84 8.21 -16.49
CA ASN A 168 -15.46 8.23 -16.99
C ASN A 168 -15.40 9.13 -18.22
N ASP A 169 -15.30 10.42 -18.00
CA ASP A 169 -15.28 11.45 -19.03
C ASP A 169 -14.03 12.37 -18.93
N ALA A 170 -13.86 13.25 -19.90
CA ALA A 170 -12.74 14.19 -19.91
C ALA A 170 -12.75 15.12 -18.69
N ALA A 171 -13.92 15.47 -18.16
CA ALA A 171 -14.05 16.34 -17.00
C ALA A 171 -13.44 15.72 -15.72
N LEU A 172 -13.50 14.38 -15.57
CA LEU A 172 -12.85 13.66 -14.48
C LEU A 172 -11.34 13.92 -14.47
N VAL A 173 -10.70 13.77 -15.63
CA VAL A 173 -9.24 13.92 -15.79
C VAL A 173 -8.82 15.40 -15.71
N HIS A 174 -9.60 16.29 -16.29
CA HIS A 174 -9.34 17.74 -16.24
C HIS A 174 -9.39 18.26 -14.80
N SER A 175 -10.42 17.88 -14.04
CA SER A 175 -10.54 18.28 -12.62
C SER A 175 -9.38 17.73 -11.78
N THR A 176 -8.93 16.50 -12.07
CA THR A 176 -7.76 15.93 -11.39
C THR A 176 -6.50 16.75 -11.65
N LEU A 177 -6.29 17.19 -12.90
CA LEU A 177 -5.15 18.04 -13.25
C LEU A 177 -5.24 19.43 -12.61
N ASP A 178 -6.44 20.06 -12.61
CA ASP A 178 -6.64 21.37 -11.97
C ASP A 178 -6.25 21.32 -10.49
N LEU A 179 -6.75 20.32 -9.76
CA LEU A 179 -6.41 20.15 -8.36
C LEU A 179 -4.91 19.88 -8.15
N ALA A 180 -4.23 19.24 -9.10
CA ALA A 180 -2.79 19.03 -8.99
C ALA A 180 -2.01 20.35 -9.18
N LEU A 181 -2.44 21.19 -10.11
CA LEU A 181 -1.85 22.51 -10.34
C LEU A 181 -2.08 23.46 -9.16
N GLU A 182 -3.25 23.36 -8.52
CA GLU A 182 -3.56 24.12 -7.29
C GLU A 182 -2.70 23.63 -6.10
N ALA A 183 -2.51 22.33 -5.97
CA ALA A 183 -1.70 21.73 -4.89
C ALA A 183 -0.18 21.97 -5.05
N ALA A 184 0.29 22.21 -6.29
CA ALA A 184 1.69 22.43 -6.62
C ALA A 184 1.82 23.55 -7.66
N PRO A 185 1.64 24.82 -7.27
CA PRO A 185 1.66 25.94 -8.22
C PRO A 185 3.05 26.15 -8.82
N GLY A 186 3.07 26.46 -10.13
CA GLY A 186 4.30 26.80 -10.87
C GLY A 186 5.21 25.63 -11.23
N VAL A 187 4.86 24.37 -10.85
CA VAL A 187 5.64 23.18 -11.24
C VAL A 187 5.38 22.81 -12.70
N ARG A 188 6.39 22.18 -13.32
CA ARG A 188 6.33 21.77 -14.74
C ARG A 188 6.78 20.32 -14.90
N PRO A 189 6.02 19.35 -14.39
CA PRO A 189 6.39 17.93 -14.45
C PRO A 189 6.32 17.37 -15.88
N LEU A 190 6.97 16.23 -16.09
CA LEU A 190 6.60 15.30 -17.13
C LEU A 190 5.35 14.53 -16.67
N LEU A 191 4.18 14.76 -17.30
CA LEU A 191 2.96 14.01 -17.00
C LEU A 191 2.80 12.82 -17.95
N HIS A 192 2.83 11.61 -17.41
CA HIS A 192 2.65 10.37 -18.17
C HIS A 192 1.29 9.73 -17.90
N SER A 193 0.60 9.36 -18.98
CA SER A 193 -0.70 8.67 -18.94
C SER A 193 -0.71 7.45 -19.88
N ASP A 194 -1.77 6.67 -19.80
CA ASP A 194 -2.14 5.77 -20.89
C ASP A 194 -2.69 6.56 -22.10
N ARG A 195 -3.19 5.81 -23.12
CA ARG A 195 -3.85 6.39 -24.31
C ARG A 195 -5.36 6.41 -24.20
N GLY A 196 -5.89 6.55 -23.00
CA GLY A 196 -7.33 6.70 -22.77
C GLY A 196 -7.90 7.93 -23.50
N SER A 197 -9.16 7.84 -23.90
CA SER A 197 -9.81 8.90 -24.70
C SER A 197 -9.78 10.27 -24.03
N ALA A 198 -9.83 10.33 -22.71
CA ALA A 198 -9.78 11.59 -21.96
C ALA A 198 -8.43 12.30 -22.07
N TYR A 199 -7.32 11.56 -22.12
CA TYR A 199 -5.95 12.09 -22.22
C TYR A 199 -5.54 12.49 -23.65
N THR A 200 -6.27 12.00 -24.67
CA THR A 200 -5.98 12.26 -26.10
C THR A 200 -6.80 13.40 -26.68
N THR A 201 -7.53 14.16 -25.85
CA THR A 201 -8.29 15.34 -26.29
C THR A 201 -7.37 16.53 -26.52
N GLN A 202 -7.68 17.35 -27.53
CA GLN A 202 -6.94 18.60 -27.78
C GLN A 202 -7.00 19.52 -26.56
N ILE A 203 -8.16 19.63 -25.91
CA ILE A 203 -8.34 20.46 -24.70
C ILE A 203 -7.38 20.05 -23.58
N PHE A 204 -7.16 18.74 -23.37
CA PHE A 204 -6.20 18.27 -22.35
C PHE A 204 -4.77 18.65 -22.73
N HIS A 205 -4.41 18.47 -24.00
CA HIS A 205 -3.10 18.86 -24.51
C HIS A 205 -2.83 20.35 -24.33
N ASP A 206 -3.78 21.21 -24.76
CA ASP A 206 -3.66 22.66 -24.65
C ASP A 206 -3.54 23.14 -23.20
N LYS A 207 -4.25 22.48 -22.30
CA LYS A 207 -4.17 22.72 -20.85
C LYS A 207 -2.79 22.40 -20.28
N LEU A 208 -2.20 21.28 -20.67
CA LEU A 208 -0.83 20.92 -20.29
C LEU A 208 0.19 21.91 -20.86
N ALA A 209 0.04 22.27 -22.13
CA ALA A 209 0.92 23.25 -22.79
C ALA A 209 0.86 24.63 -22.12
N ALA A 210 -0.35 25.11 -21.76
CA ALA A 210 -0.52 26.36 -21.02
C ALA A 210 0.13 26.35 -19.65
N ALA A 211 0.15 25.18 -18.98
CA ALA A 211 0.84 24.99 -17.69
C ALA A 211 2.36 24.70 -17.85
N GLY A 212 2.87 24.58 -19.07
CA GLY A 212 4.27 24.25 -19.35
C GLY A 212 4.62 22.79 -18.99
N ILE A 213 3.64 21.90 -18.94
CA ILE A 213 3.78 20.47 -18.59
C ILE A 213 4.07 19.67 -19.86
N THR A 214 5.09 18.83 -19.82
CA THR A 214 5.41 17.91 -20.92
C THR A 214 4.52 16.67 -20.86
N GLN A 215 3.74 16.41 -21.92
CA GLN A 215 2.93 15.21 -22.02
C GLN A 215 3.75 14.02 -22.49
N SER A 216 3.53 12.86 -21.87
CA SER A 216 4.09 11.58 -22.28
C SER A 216 3.00 10.50 -22.23
N MET A 217 2.99 9.57 -23.18
CA MET A 217 1.97 8.51 -23.26
C MET A 217 2.57 7.13 -23.37
N SER A 218 1.91 6.16 -22.75
CA SER A 218 2.24 4.74 -22.85
C SER A 218 2.18 4.25 -24.31
N ARG A 219 2.95 3.23 -24.65
CA ARG A 219 2.84 2.56 -25.94
C ARG A 219 1.55 1.77 -26.03
N VAL A 220 1.06 1.55 -27.27
CA VAL A 220 -0.15 0.76 -27.50
C VAL A 220 -0.02 -0.64 -26.89
N GLY A 221 -1.00 -1.03 -26.07
CA GLY A 221 -1.06 -2.36 -25.46
C GLY A 221 0.07 -2.68 -24.45
N LYS A 222 0.78 -1.66 -23.97
CA LYS A 222 1.83 -1.82 -22.96
C LYS A 222 1.44 -1.18 -21.63
N CYS A 223 0.51 -1.81 -20.91
CA CYS A 223 0.07 -1.37 -19.58
C CYS A 223 1.25 -1.17 -18.60
N ILE A 224 2.29 -1.99 -18.71
CA ILE A 224 3.50 -1.89 -17.88
C ILE A 224 4.21 -0.51 -17.99
N ASP A 225 3.89 0.29 -19.00
CA ASP A 225 4.44 1.64 -19.15
C ASP A 225 3.86 2.63 -18.12
N ASN A 226 2.76 2.26 -17.38
CA ASN A 226 2.18 2.99 -16.25
C ASN A 226 2.22 2.17 -14.93
N GLY A 227 3.19 1.26 -14.80
CA GLY A 227 3.29 0.27 -13.72
C GLY A 227 3.15 0.81 -12.29
N PRO A 228 3.78 1.92 -11.88
CA PRO A 228 3.61 2.44 -10.51
C PRO A 228 2.18 2.86 -10.18
N MET A 229 1.43 3.42 -11.16
CA MET A 229 0.04 3.80 -10.95
C MET A 229 -0.88 2.58 -10.86
N GLU A 230 -0.67 1.57 -11.72
CA GLU A 230 -1.33 0.26 -11.61
C GLU A 230 -1.03 -0.41 -10.26
N GLY A 231 0.21 -0.28 -9.80
CA GLY A 231 0.63 -0.74 -8.47
C GLY A 231 -0.16 -0.08 -7.35
N PHE A 232 -0.36 1.23 -7.41
CA PHE A 232 -1.17 1.98 -6.44
C PHE A 232 -2.63 1.52 -6.44
N TRP A 233 -3.26 1.37 -7.62
CA TRP A 233 -4.63 0.83 -7.72
C TRP A 233 -4.74 -0.57 -7.11
N GLY A 234 -3.78 -1.41 -7.43
CA GLY A 234 -3.72 -2.76 -6.87
C GLY A 234 -3.61 -2.76 -5.34
N ILE A 235 -2.82 -1.86 -4.77
CA ILE A 235 -2.67 -1.73 -3.32
C ILE A 235 -3.97 -1.22 -2.69
N LEU A 236 -4.55 -0.12 -3.19
CA LEU A 236 -5.81 0.44 -2.70
C LEU A 236 -6.92 -0.61 -2.71
N LYS A 237 -7.12 -1.25 -3.88
CA LYS A 237 -8.19 -2.24 -4.04
C LYS A 237 -8.00 -3.46 -3.14
N ARG A 238 -6.79 -3.97 -2.98
CA ARG A 238 -6.52 -5.11 -2.10
C ARG A 238 -6.66 -4.77 -0.62
N GLU A 239 -6.24 -3.58 -0.21
CA GLU A 239 -6.23 -3.20 1.20
C GLU A 239 -7.61 -2.76 1.70
N ARG A 240 -8.47 -2.16 0.85
CA ARG A 240 -9.72 -1.55 1.31
C ARG A 240 -10.98 -1.87 0.51
N TYR A 241 -10.87 -2.35 -0.71
CA TYR A 241 -12.02 -2.56 -1.58
C TYR A 241 -12.40 -4.02 -1.75
N TYR A 242 -11.46 -4.90 -2.12
CA TYR A 242 -11.78 -6.32 -2.37
C TYR A 242 -12.23 -7.03 -1.09
N GLY A 243 -13.26 -7.88 -1.23
CA GLY A 243 -13.88 -8.60 -0.12
C GLY A 243 -14.88 -7.77 0.69
N ARG A 244 -15.16 -6.52 0.28
CA ARG A 244 -16.20 -5.68 0.85
C ARG A 244 -17.29 -5.41 -0.18
N ARG A 245 -18.52 -5.22 0.29
CA ARG A 245 -19.66 -4.80 -0.52
C ARG A 245 -20.09 -3.41 -0.04
N PHE A 246 -19.91 -2.42 -0.88
CA PHE A 246 -20.34 -1.05 -0.62
C PHE A 246 -21.81 -0.90 -1.01
N THR A 247 -22.63 -0.35 -0.12
CA THR A 247 -24.08 -0.26 -0.27
C THR A 247 -24.55 1.16 -0.60
N SER A 248 -23.66 2.12 -0.57
CA SER A 248 -23.93 3.49 -1.03
C SER A 248 -22.70 4.13 -1.69
N ARG A 249 -22.99 5.16 -2.48
CA ARG A 249 -21.96 6.00 -3.11
C ARG A 249 -21.08 6.69 -2.08
N GLU A 250 -21.72 7.23 -1.04
CA GLU A 250 -21.06 7.99 0.02
C GLU A 250 -20.12 7.12 0.84
N GLU A 251 -20.48 5.87 1.10
CA GLU A 251 -19.62 4.90 1.78
C GLU A 251 -18.35 4.63 0.97
N LEU A 252 -18.49 4.39 -0.33
CA LEU A 252 -17.37 4.13 -1.23
C LEU A 252 -16.47 5.38 -1.37
N VAL A 253 -17.05 6.57 -1.53
CA VAL A 253 -16.31 7.83 -1.61
C VAL A 253 -15.51 8.07 -0.33
N ARG A 254 -16.13 7.93 0.85
CA ARG A 254 -15.43 8.06 2.15
C ARG A 254 -14.28 7.08 2.29
N MET A 255 -14.47 5.83 1.85
CA MET A 255 -13.40 4.83 1.85
C MET A 255 -12.22 5.27 0.98
N ILE A 256 -12.47 5.72 -0.25
CA ILE A 256 -11.43 6.16 -1.18
C ILE A 256 -10.67 7.37 -0.61
N GLN A 257 -11.39 8.41 -0.18
CA GLN A 257 -10.80 9.62 0.39
C GLN A 257 -9.97 9.31 1.64
N GLY A 258 -10.53 8.55 2.56
CA GLY A 258 -9.83 8.14 3.79
C GLY A 258 -8.60 7.28 3.49
N TYR A 259 -8.66 6.42 2.45
CA TYR A 259 -7.51 5.64 2.05
C TYR A 259 -6.39 6.48 1.46
N ILE A 260 -6.68 7.48 0.63
CA ILE A 260 -5.64 8.35 0.05
C ILE A 260 -4.94 9.17 1.14
N VAL A 261 -5.70 9.68 2.13
CA VAL A 261 -5.11 10.33 3.31
C VAL A 261 -4.20 9.35 4.08
N TYR A 262 -4.70 8.15 4.37
CA TYR A 262 -3.89 7.11 5.02
C TYR A 262 -2.63 6.76 4.21
N TYR A 263 -2.76 6.60 2.89
CA TYR A 263 -1.65 6.27 1.99
C TYR A 263 -0.55 7.34 2.03
N ASN A 264 -0.92 8.61 1.95
CA ASN A 264 0.02 9.72 1.94
C ASN A 264 0.69 9.96 3.31
N PHE A 265 -0.08 9.88 4.40
CA PHE A 265 0.38 10.35 5.72
C PHE A 265 0.68 9.24 6.74
N ARG A 266 0.22 8.01 6.54
CA ARG A 266 0.34 6.94 7.54
C ARG A 266 0.87 5.61 7.00
N ARG A 267 0.74 5.37 5.71
CA ARG A 267 1.17 4.10 5.13
C ARG A 267 2.67 4.09 4.91
N LEU A 268 3.39 3.36 5.78
CA LEU A 268 4.82 3.15 5.65
C LEU A 268 5.15 2.32 4.40
N GLN A 269 6.19 2.73 3.66
CA GLN A 269 6.66 2.08 2.45
C GLN A 269 8.14 1.73 2.54
N ARG A 270 8.48 0.45 2.43
CA ARG A 270 9.88 -0.02 2.49
C ARG A 270 10.73 0.56 1.36
N GLY A 271 10.15 0.74 0.17
CA GLY A 271 10.81 1.41 -0.95
C GLY A 271 11.18 2.87 -0.69
N LEU A 272 10.55 3.50 0.29
CA LEU A 272 10.85 4.86 0.78
C LEU A 272 11.66 4.85 2.09
N GLY A 273 12.31 3.74 2.43
CA GLY A 273 13.08 3.61 3.66
C GLY A 273 12.20 3.58 4.92
N VAL A 274 11.06 2.88 4.86
CA VAL A 274 10.06 2.77 5.95
C VAL A 274 9.52 4.14 6.37
N ARG A 275 9.21 4.98 5.38
CA ARG A 275 8.59 6.29 5.54
C ARG A 275 7.27 6.36 4.79
N THR A 276 6.45 7.34 5.16
CA THR A 276 5.27 7.71 4.39
C THR A 276 5.67 8.57 3.18
N PRO A 277 4.84 8.63 2.12
CA PRO A 277 5.05 9.54 1.00
C PRO A 277 5.28 11.00 1.42
N MET A 278 4.46 11.52 2.35
CA MET A 278 4.58 12.90 2.81
C MET A 278 5.86 13.16 3.62
N GLU A 279 6.30 12.23 4.47
CA GLU A 279 7.59 12.36 5.16
C GLU A 279 8.78 12.46 4.18
N VAL A 280 8.71 11.76 3.04
CA VAL A 280 9.73 11.86 2.00
C VAL A 280 9.62 13.19 1.27
N HIS A 281 8.38 13.60 0.92
CA HIS A 281 8.10 14.89 0.27
C HIS A 281 8.65 16.06 1.07
N ASP A 282 8.25 16.17 2.34
CA ASP A 282 8.64 17.27 3.23
C ASP A 282 10.17 17.33 3.42
N ARG A 283 10.81 16.16 3.58
CA ARG A 283 12.26 16.08 3.68
C ARG A 283 13.00 16.56 2.44
N LEU A 284 12.47 16.24 1.24
CA LEU A 284 13.10 16.64 -0.03
C LEU A 284 12.87 18.10 -0.37
N LEU A 285 11.80 18.72 0.14
CA LEU A 285 11.57 20.16 0.00
C LEU A 285 12.41 20.99 0.97
N ALA A 286 12.80 20.41 2.12
CA ALA A 286 13.62 21.05 3.13
C ALA A 286 15.12 20.94 2.87
N ALA A 287 15.55 20.13 1.88
CA ALA A 287 16.96 19.89 1.54
C ALA A 287 17.44 20.76 0.39
#